data_5c1c1224d70b63304d3b57c78f2a6813
#
_entry.id   5c1c1224d70b63304d3b57c78f2a6813
#
_cell.length_a   1.000
_cell.length_b   1.000
_cell.length_c   1.000
_cell.angle_alpha   90.00
_cell.angle_beta   90.00
_cell.angle_gamma   90.00
#
_symmetry.space_group_name_H-M   'P 1'
#
loop_
_entity.id
_entity.type
_entity.pdbx_description
1 polymer ?
#
loop_
_entity_poly.entity_id
_entity_poly.type
_entity_poly.pdbx_seq_one_letter_code
_entity_poly.pdbx_strand_id
1 'polypeptide(L)'
;MIKSKRLLVVLSAIFLTAEAVLGVLLQTVQDKTPINLRYTAVVLACLFVILFAEKSLSFLFTMIALACTVGADYFLVYSEEMRQLPAMLFFSVTQIAYFLRLYFEDKNKVRRIVHLICRVSLSTIAVGATLAVLGSGADGVAVVSMFYYANLILNIVFAFIAPQKSWTFAIGLLLFVLCDTVIGLSLINTYLPIPEGSFIYKLIYPGFDLAWAFYLPSQALLSISLLPKRLHHQIH
;
A
#
# COMPACT_ATOMS: atom_id res chain seq x y z
N MET A 1 -18.22 -11.09 -17.15
CA MET A 1 -17.55 -11.96 -16.17
C MET A 1 -16.83 -13.09 -16.92
N ILE A 2 -15.51 -13.20 -16.77
CA ILE A 2 -14.70 -14.19 -17.50
C ILE A 2 -15.03 -15.58 -16.95
N LYS A 3 -15.70 -16.42 -17.76
CA LYS A 3 -16.06 -17.82 -17.39
C LYS A 3 -14.89 -18.79 -17.49
N SER A 4 -13.84 -18.44 -18.28
CA SER A 4 -12.70 -19.31 -18.51
C SER A 4 -11.58 -19.05 -17.49
N LYS A 5 -11.33 -20.05 -16.63
CA LYS A 5 -10.21 -20.00 -15.66
C LYS A 5 -8.85 -19.81 -16.37
N ARG A 6 -8.65 -20.49 -17.51
CA ARG A 6 -7.39 -20.38 -18.28
C ARG A 6 -7.14 -18.95 -18.74
N LEU A 7 -8.19 -18.27 -19.23
CA LEU A 7 -8.06 -16.88 -19.65
C LEU A 7 -7.68 -15.96 -18.47
N LEU A 8 -8.27 -16.17 -17.29
CA LEU A 8 -7.93 -15.38 -16.10
C LEU A 8 -6.47 -15.59 -15.66
N VAL A 9 -5.94 -16.84 -15.72
CA VAL A 9 -4.52 -17.13 -15.44
C VAL A 9 -3.62 -16.40 -16.43
N VAL A 10 -3.92 -16.46 -17.72
CA VAL A 10 -3.15 -15.78 -18.77
C VAL A 10 -3.16 -14.27 -18.57
N LEU A 11 -4.32 -13.67 -18.30
CA LEU A 11 -4.43 -12.23 -18.06
C LEU A 11 -3.68 -11.80 -16.80
N SER A 12 -3.71 -12.62 -15.73
CA SER A 12 -2.92 -12.36 -14.53
C SER A 12 -1.42 -12.43 -14.78
N ALA A 13 -0.98 -13.41 -15.59
CA ALA A 13 0.42 -13.53 -15.98
C ALA A 13 0.87 -12.32 -16.83
N ILE A 14 0.05 -11.88 -17.78
CA ILE A 14 0.32 -10.69 -18.59
C ILE A 14 0.42 -9.45 -17.70
N PHE A 15 -0.52 -9.26 -16.78
CA PHE A 15 -0.52 -8.15 -15.83
C PHE A 15 0.75 -8.15 -14.97
N LEU A 16 1.09 -9.28 -14.34
CA LEU A 16 2.30 -9.39 -13.50
C LEU A 16 3.59 -9.18 -14.32
N THR A 17 3.63 -9.65 -15.57
CA THR A 17 4.76 -9.39 -16.45
C THR A 17 4.87 -7.91 -16.80
N ALA A 18 3.75 -7.23 -17.09
CA ALA A 18 3.73 -5.80 -17.36
C ALA A 18 4.24 -5.00 -16.14
N GLU A 19 3.77 -5.32 -14.92
CA GLU A 19 4.23 -4.68 -13.69
C GLU A 19 5.73 -4.93 -13.44
N ALA A 20 6.22 -6.16 -13.69
CA ALA A 20 7.64 -6.49 -13.56
C ALA A 20 8.50 -5.71 -14.57
N VAL A 21 8.07 -5.61 -15.81
CA VAL A 21 8.76 -4.81 -16.85
C VAL A 21 8.78 -3.33 -16.46
N LEU A 22 7.65 -2.77 -16.01
CA LEU A 22 7.59 -1.40 -15.52
C LEU A 22 8.54 -1.21 -14.32
N GLY A 23 8.59 -2.15 -13.38
CA GLY A 23 9.51 -2.13 -12.24
C GLY A 23 10.98 -2.07 -12.67
N VAL A 24 11.38 -2.90 -13.64
CA VAL A 24 12.75 -2.88 -14.18
C VAL A 24 13.05 -1.55 -14.88
N LEU A 25 12.12 -1.05 -15.70
CA LEU A 25 12.28 0.24 -16.38
C LEU A 25 12.44 1.39 -15.40
N LEU A 26 11.66 1.39 -14.29
CA LEU A 26 11.76 2.40 -13.25
C LEU A 26 13.12 2.41 -12.53
N GLN A 27 13.79 1.26 -12.44
CA GLN A 27 15.13 1.16 -11.82
C GLN A 27 16.27 1.47 -12.80
N THR A 28 16.08 1.25 -14.09
CA THR A 28 17.14 1.40 -15.11
C THR A 28 17.19 2.77 -15.75
N VAL A 29 16.06 3.48 -15.83
CA VAL A 29 15.94 4.81 -16.44
C VAL A 29 15.97 5.89 -15.34
N GLN A 30 17.14 6.09 -14.71
CA GLN A 30 17.25 6.93 -13.51
C GLN A 30 16.97 8.43 -13.73
N ASP A 31 17.35 9.00 -14.87
CA ASP A 31 17.32 10.46 -15.02
C ASP A 31 16.04 11.06 -15.62
N LYS A 32 15.17 10.25 -16.18
CA LYS A 32 13.94 10.72 -16.84
C LYS A 32 12.86 9.64 -16.86
N THR A 33 12.71 8.89 -15.76
CA THR A 33 11.55 7.98 -15.75
C THR A 33 10.33 8.84 -15.87
N PRO A 34 9.56 8.74 -16.95
CA PRO A 34 8.39 9.57 -17.11
C PRO A 34 7.52 9.35 -15.88
N ILE A 35 7.23 10.41 -15.16
CA ILE A 35 6.24 10.46 -14.06
C ILE A 35 5.02 9.63 -14.45
N ASN A 36 4.67 9.64 -15.72
CA ASN A 36 3.63 8.83 -16.35
C ASN A 36 3.80 7.32 -16.16
N LEU A 37 5.02 6.75 -16.17
CA LEU A 37 5.20 5.30 -16.00
C LEU A 37 4.89 4.85 -14.57
N ARG A 38 5.32 5.61 -13.57
CA ARG A 38 5.01 5.35 -12.16
C ARG A 38 3.51 5.36 -11.94
N TYR A 39 2.86 6.42 -12.36
CA TYR A 39 1.42 6.58 -12.24
C TYR A 39 0.65 5.52 -13.04
N THR A 40 1.11 5.18 -14.26
CA THR A 40 0.49 4.16 -15.10
C THR A 40 0.46 2.79 -14.43
N ALA A 41 1.51 2.38 -13.72
CA ALA A 41 1.54 1.10 -13.02
C ALA A 41 0.43 1.01 -11.95
N VAL A 42 0.26 2.05 -11.13
CA VAL A 42 -0.78 2.06 -10.11
C VAL A 42 -2.18 2.07 -10.71
N VAL A 43 -2.38 2.82 -11.79
CA VAL A 43 -3.65 2.81 -12.55
C VAL A 43 -3.92 1.44 -13.13
N LEU A 44 -2.91 0.75 -13.69
CA LEU A 44 -3.03 -0.59 -14.23
C LEU A 44 -3.47 -1.61 -13.17
N ALA A 45 -2.89 -1.54 -11.97
CA ALA A 45 -3.28 -2.37 -10.83
C ALA A 45 -4.76 -2.18 -10.44
N CYS A 46 -5.23 -0.94 -10.40
CA CYS A 46 -6.64 -0.62 -10.12
C CYS A 46 -7.57 -1.13 -11.24
N LEU A 47 -7.22 -0.89 -12.51
CA LEU A 47 -7.99 -1.36 -13.67
C LEU A 47 -8.07 -2.89 -13.73
N PHE A 48 -6.98 -3.59 -13.39
CA PHE A 48 -6.98 -5.05 -13.33
C PHE A 48 -8.06 -5.57 -12.36
N VAL A 49 -8.16 -4.99 -11.17
CA VAL A 49 -9.19 -5.37 -10.19
C VAL A 49 -10.59 -5.07 -10.70
N ILE A 50 -10.82 -3.90 -11.26
CA ILE A 50 -12.14 -3.51 -11.79
C ILE A 50 -12.62 -4.48 -12.86
N LEU A 51 -11.73 -4.90 -13.75
CA LEU A 51 -12.07 -5.71 -14.93
C LEU A 51 -12.18 -7.21 -14.60
N PHE A 52 -11.31 -7.74 -13.73
CA PHE A 52 -11.09 -9.17 -13.61
C PHE A 52 -11.41 -9.78 -12.25
N ALA A 53 -11.50 -8.98 -11.18
CA ALA A 53 -11.81 -9.51 -9.86
C ALA A 53 -13.29 -9.91 -9.71
N GLU A 54 -13.52 -10.92 -8.88
CA GLU A 54 -14.87 -11.37 -8.55
C GLU A 54 -15.58 -10.34 -7.65
N LYS A 55 -16.79 -9.96 -8.04
CA LYS A 55 -17.59 -8.95 -7.34
C LYS A 55 -18.05 -9.49 -5.98
N SER A 56 -17.43 -9.02 -4.93
CA SER A 56 -17.67 -9.41 -3.53
C SER A 56 -17.50 -8.19 -2.63
N LEU A 57 -17.79 -8.33 -1.34
CA LEU A 57 -17.52 -7.26 -0.37
C LEU A 57 -16.02 -6.95 -0.28
N SER A 58 -15.17 -7.98 -0.31
CA SER A 58 -13.71 -7.83 -0.35
C SER A 58 -13.24 -7.09 -1.62
N PHE A 59 -13.89 -7.36 -2.77
CA PHE A 59 -13.67 -6.61 -4.01
C PHE A 59 -13.97 -5.13 -3.81
N LEU A 60 -15.14 -4.80 -3.23
CA LEU A 60 -15.55 -3.41 -3.03
C LEU A 60 -14.50 -2.63 -2.22
N PHE A 61 -14.09 -3.17 -1.07
CA PHE A 61 -13.12 -2.49 -0.22
C PHE A 61 -11.72 -2.41 -0.86
N THR A 62 -11.27 -3.46 -1.54
CA THR A 62 -9.98 -3.41 -2.23
C THR A 62 -10.00 -2.45 -3.42
N MET A 63 -11.10 -2.40 -4.16
CA MET A 63 -11.30 -1.44 -5.24
C MET A 63 -11.25 0.01 -4.73
N ILE A 64 -11.95 0.29 -3.62
CA ILE A 64 -11.91 1.62 -2.98
C ILE A 64 -10.46 1.94 -2.55
N ALA A 65 -9.77 0.98 -1.92
CA ALA A 65 -8.38 1.16 -1.50
C ALA A 65 -7.48 1.50 -2.68
N LEU A 66 -7.51 0.72 -3.76
CA LEU A 66 -6.67 0.95 -4.94
C LEU A 66 -7.04 2.25 -5.66
N ALA A 67 -8.33 2.59 -5.74
CA ALA A 67 -8.77 3.87 -6.31
C ALA A 67 -8.26 5.07 -5.49
N CYS A 68 -8.29 4.96 -4.15
CA CYS A 68 -7.70 5.97 -3.28
C CYS A 68 -6.18 6.02 -3.40
N THR A 69 -5.51 4.88 -3.60
CA THR A 69 -4.07 4.83 -3.89
C THR A 69 -3.74 5.57 -5.20
N VAL A 70 -4.52 5.35 -6.27
CA VAL A 70 -4.41 6.14 -7.51
C VAL A 70 -4.58 7.64 -7.25
N GLY A 71 -5.56 8.01 -6.41
CA GLY A 71 -5.77 9.41 -6.01
C GLY A 71 -4.60 9.98 -5.21
N ALA A 72 -4.01 9.22 -4.28
CA ALA A 72 -2.85 9.62 -3.51
C ALA A 72 -1.63 9.85 -4.43
N ASP A 73 -1.37 8.91 -5.32
CA ASP A 73 -0.24 8.99 -6.26
C ASP A 73 -0.40 10.11 -7.29
N TYR A 74 -1.63 10.48 -7.63
CA TYR A 74 -1.87 11.68 -8.42
C TYR A 74 -1.24 12.92 -7.76
N PHE A 75 -1.43 13.10 -6.45
CA PHE A 75 -0.89 14.25 -5.72
C PHE A 75 0.61 14.14 -5.42
N LEU A 76 1.16 12.93 -5.27
CA LEU A 76 2.59 12.74 -4.95
C LEU A 76 3.48 12.65 -6.18
N VAL A 77 2.97 12.06 -7.27
CA VAL A 77 3.80 11.62 -8.41
C VAL A 77 3.46 12.38 -9.67
N TYR A 78 2.17 12.61 -9.95
CA TYR A 78 1.71 13.15 -11.22
C TYR A 78 1.47 14.66 -11.20
N SER A 79 1.03 15.24 -10.07
CA SER A 79 0.78 16.66 -9.94
C SER A 79 2.09 17.47 -9.99
N GLU A 80 2.10 18.56 -10.75
CA GLU A 80 3.25 19.50 -10.83
C GLU A 80 3.63 20.06 -9.45
N GLU A 81 2.63 20.30 -8.60
CA GLU A 81 2.82 20.66 -7.19
C GLU A 81 2.62 19.44 -6.31
N MET A 82 3.70 18.94 -5.71
CA MET A 82 3.62 17.86 -4.75
C MET A 82 2.77 18.26 -3.54
N ARG A 83 1.59 17.64 -3.41
CA ARG A 83 0.64 17.94 -2.34
C ARG A 83 0.55 16.77 -1.37
N GLN A 84 1.39 16.80 -0.35
CA GLN A 84 1.52 15.69 0.60
C GLN A 84 0.25 15.45 1.43
N LEU A 85 -0.37 16.51 1.97
CA LEU A 85 -1.54 16.35 2.86
C LEU A 85 -2.74 15.67 2.17
N PRO A 86 -3.20 16.09 0.97
CA PRO A 86 -4.23 15.36 0.24
C PRO A 86 -3.85 13.89 -0.02
N ALA A 87 -2.60 13.62 -0.40
CA ALA A 87 -2.13 12.27 -0.63
C ALA A 87 -2.24 11.39 0.64
N MET A 88 -1.80 11.90 1.80
CA MET A 88 -1.88 11.19 3.08
C MET A 88 -3.33 10.94 3.51
N LEU A 89 -4.27 11.85 3.19
CA LEU A 89 -5.70 11.63 3.42
C LEU A 89 -6.23 10.49 2.55
N PHE A 90 -5.88 10.43 1.26
CA PHE A 90 -6.25 9.32 0.38
C PHE A 90 -5.64 7.99 0.87
N PHE A 91 -4.36 7.95 1.26
CA PHE A 91 -3.75 6.76 1.85
C PHE A 91 -4.41 6.36 3.18
N SER A 92 -4.88 7.32 4.00
CA SER A 92 -5.65 7.00 5.21
C SER A 92 -6.96 6.28 4.86
N VAL A 93 -7.68 6.75 3.83
CA VAL A 93 -8.89 6.06 3.33
C VAL A 93 -8.54 4.68 2.79
N THR A 94 -7.42 4.52 2.08
CA THR A 94 -6.89 3.21 1.63
C THR A 94 -6.76 2.24 2.81
N GLN A 95 -6.15 2.67 3.91
CA GLN A 95 -5.96 1.80 5.08
C GLN A 95 -7.28 1.48 5.80
N ILE A 96 -8.22 2.42 5.84
CA ILE A 96 -9.56 2.16 6.36
C ILE A 96 -10.30 1.14 5.48
N ALA A 97 -10.17 1.22 4.16
CA ALA A 97 -10.79 0.25 3.26
C ALA A 97 -10.19 -1.15 3.43
N TYR A 98 -8.86 -1.30 3.56
CA TYR A 98 -8.23 -2.59 3.87
C TYR A 98 -8.62 -3.12 5.25
N PHE A 99 -8.77 -2.24 6.25
CA PHE A 99 -9.33 -2.63 7.54
C PHE A 99 -10.75 -3.18 7.40
N LEU A 100 -11.64 -2.50 6.68
CA LEU A 100 -13.01 -2.94 6.48
C LEU A 100 -13.06 -4.29 5.76
N ARG A 101 -12.19 -4.53 4.77
CA ARG A 101 -12.02 -5.84 4.16
C ARG A 101 -11.73 -6.91 5.21
N LEU A 102 -10.68 -6.74 6.02
CA LEU A 102 -10.30 -7.69 7.08
C LEU A 102 -11.39 -7.86 8.13
N TYR A 103 -12.03 -6.77 8.53
CA TYR A 103 -13.06 -6.74 9.55
C TYR A 103 -14.32 -7.53 9.14
N PHE A 104 -14.75 -7.40 7.90
CA PHE A 104 -15.94 -8.08 7.40
C PHE A 104 -15.66 -9.52 6.96
N GLU A 105 -14.44 -9.85 6.54
CA GLU A 105 -14.02 -11.22 6.26
C GLU A 105 -13.89 -12.07 7.55
N ASP A 106 -13.61 -11.46 8.69
CA ASP A 106 -13.47 -12.16 9.96
C ASP A 106 -14.82 -12.44 10.61
N LYS A 107 -15.14 -13.74 10.79
CA LYS A 107 -16.39 -14.19 11.43
C LYS A 107 -16.33 -14.17 12.97
N ASN A 108 -15.15 -14.03 13.57
CA ASN A 108 -14.98 -14.04 15.02
C ASN A 108 -15.22 -12.64 15.60
N LYS A 109 -16.33 -12.50 16.35
CA LYS A 109 -16.73 -11.23 16.97
C LYS A 109 -15.66 -10.67 17.93
N VAL A 110 -15.03 -11.53 18.74
CA VAL A 110 -14.01 -11.11 19.72
C VAL A 110 -12.81 -10.52 18.97
N ARG A 111 -12.32 -11.20 17.93
CA ARG A 111 -11.19 -10.70 17.15
C ARG A 111 -11.51 -9.38 16.43
N ARG A 112 -12.74 -9.21 15.93
CA ARG A 112 -13.20 -7.94 15.36
C ARG A 112 -13.17 -6.80 16.37
N ILE A 113 -13.61 -7.05 17.61
CA ILE A 113 -13.58 -6.06 18.69
C ILE A 113 -12.11 -5.73 19.07
N VAL A 114 -11.27 -6.76 19.22
CA VAL A 114 -9.83 -6.57 19.50
C VAL A 114 -9.18 -5.75 18.37
N HIS A 115 -9.48 -6.06 17.10
CA HIS A 115 -8.97 -5.29 15.96
C HIS A 115 -9.36 -3.81 16.06
N LEU A 116 -10.62 -3.51 16.40
CA LEU A 116 -11.10 -2.14 16.56
C LEU A 116 -10.42 -1.43 17.72
N ILE A 117 -10.31 -2.09 18.89
CA ILE A 117 -9.63 -1.53 20.07
C ILE A 117 -8.16 -1.24 19.76
N CYS A 118 -7.43 -2.21 19.19
CA CYS A 118 -6.03 -2.03 18.81
C CYS A 118 -5.87 -0.84 17.84
N ARG A 119 -6.81 -0.68 16.89
CA ARG A 119 -6.79 0.41 15.92
C ARG A 119 -6.95 1.77 16.59
N VAL A 120 -7.96 1.94 17.42
CA VAL A 120 -8.17 3.20 18.12
C VAL A 120 -6.98 3.51 19.02
N SER A 121 -6.53 2.53 19.83
CA SER A 121 -5.41 2.70 20.76
C SER A 121 -4.10 3.06 20.03
N LEU A 122 -3.71 2.29 19.00
CA LEU A 122 -2.44 2.53 18.31
C LEU A 122 -2.47 3.86 17.53
N SER A 123 -3.60 4.18 16.89
CA SER A 123 -3.73 5.47 16.20
C SER A 123 -3.64 6.65 17.16
N THR A 124 -4.29 6.55 18.33
CA THR A 124 -4.21 7.61 19.37
C THR A 124 -2.79 7.74 19.91
N ILE A 125 -2.11 6.62 20.18
CA ILE A 125 -0.72 6.63 20.65
C ILE A 125 0.20 7.23 19.59
N ALA A 126 0.06 6.83 18.33
CA ALA A 126 0.90 7.32 17.23
C ALA A 126 0.74 8.84 17.03
N VAL A 127 -0.49 9.34 16.99
CA VAL A 127 -0.77 10.77 16.88
C VAL A 127 -0.28 11.52 18.12
N GLY A 128 -0.56 11.01 19.32
CA GLY A 128 -0.11 11.62 20.57
C GLY A 128 1.42 11.69 20.67
N ALA A 129 2.12 10.62 20.29
CA ALA A 129 3.59 10.60 20.25
C ALA A 129 4.14 11.62 19.23
N THR A 130 3.52 11.75 18.06
CA THR A 130 3.92 12.75 17.05
C THR A 130 3.81 14.17 17.62
N LEU A 131 2.67 14.49 18.25
CA LEU A 131 2.46 15.79 18.86
C LEU A 131 3.43 16.06 20.02
N ALA A 132 3.74 15.03 20.82
CA ALA A 132 4.68 15.15 21.94
C ALA A 132 6.14 15.35 21.47
N VAL A 133 6.55 14.68 20.40
CA VAL A 133 7.93 14.75 19.88
C VAL A 133 8.15 16.04 19.08
N LEU A 134 7.22 16.40 18.20
CA LEU A 134 7.38 17.55 17.31
C LEU A 134 6.90 18.86 17.94
N GLY A 135 6.06 18.82 18.98
CA GLY A 135 5.51 19.99 19.64
C GLY A 135 4.87 20.98 18.66
N SER A 136 5.32 22.22 18.68
CA SER A 136 4.84 23.27 17.75
C SER A 136 5.26 23.07 16.29
N GLY A 137 6.19 22.15 16.01
CA GLY A 137 6.60 21.78 14.64
C GLY A 137 5.71 20.72 14.00
N ALA A 138 4.74 20.15 14.75
CA ALA A 138 3.81 19.18 14.21
C ALA A 138 2.81 19.86 13.25
N ASP A 139 2.82 19.43 12.00
CA ASP A 139 1.87 19.87 10.98
C ASP A 139 0.84 18.79 10.63
N GLY A 140 -0.11 19.13 9.75
CA GLY A 140 -1.14 18.20 9.33
C GLY A 140 -0.60 16.99 8.58
N VAL A 141 0.52 17.13 7.87
CA VAL A 141 1.17 16.02 7.15
C VAL A 141 1.73 15.00 8.14
N ALA A 142 2.47 15.45 9.15
CA ALA A 142 3.05 14.60 10.19
C ALA A 142 1.96 13.82 10.95
N VAL A 143 0.91 14.50 11.39
CA VAL A 143 -0.19 13.88 12.14
C VAL A 143 -0.94 12.84 11.32
N VAL A 144 -1.35 13.18 10.09
CA VAL A 144 -2.10 12.27 9.21
C VAL A 144 -1.23 11.10 8.76
N SER A 145 0.06 11.34 8.51
CA SER A 145 1.00 10.27 8.13
C SER A 145 1.17 9.24 9.24
N MET A 146 1.27 9.67 10.50
CA MET A 146 1.41 8.75 11.63
C MET A 146 0.11 7.99 11.91
N PHE A 147 -1.05 8.64 11.77
CA PHE A 147 -2.34 7.96 11.82
C PHE A 147 -2.44 6.87 10.75
N TYR A 148 -2.14 7.20 9.52
CA TYR A 148 -2.19 6.27 8.40
C TYR A 148 -1.19 5.12 8.56
N TYR A 149 0.06 5.39 8.98
CA TYR A 149 1.10 4.38 9.16
C TYR A 149 0.76 3.38 10.27
N ALA A 150 0.21 3.85 11.39
CA ALA A 150 -0.32 2.99 12.46
C ALA A 150 -1.41 2.04 11.94
N ASN A 151 -2.30 2.54 11.09
CA ASN A 151 -3.36 1.75 10.48
C ASN A 151 -2.82 0.72 9.48
N LEU A 152 -1.78 1.04 8.72
CA LEU A 152 -1.11 0.12 7.80
C LEU A 152 -0.45 -1.04 8.57
N ILE A 153 0.30 -0.75 9.65
CA ILE A 153 0.90 -1.78 10.50
C ILE A 153 -0.16 -2.74 11.03
N LEU A 154 -1.28 -2.23 11.54
CA LEU A 154 -2.36 -3.08 12.04
C LEU A 154 -3.00 -3.93 10.94
N ASN A 155 -3.17 -3.38 9.74
CA ASN A 155 -3.67 -4.15 8.61
C ASN A 155 -2.75 -5.35 8.29
N ILE A 156 -1.42 -5.18 8.37
CA ILE A 156 -0.46 -6.27 8.19
C ILE A 156 -0.64 -7.32 9.28
N VAL A 157 -0.60 -6.91 10.55
CA VAL A 157 -0.74 -7.84 11.68
C VAL A 157 -2.02 -8.67 11.54
N PHE A 158 -3.16 -8.01 11.30
CA PHE A 158 -4.43 -8.70 11.17
C PHE A 158 -4.56 -9.52 9.88
N ALA A 159 -3.90 -9.14 8.78
CA ALA A 159 -3.85 -9.96 7.57
C ALA A 159 -3.08 -11.27 7.80
N PHE A 160 -1.99 -11.24 8.60
CA PHE A 160 -1.21 -12.44 8.93
C PHE A 160 -1.92 -13.37 9.93
N ILE A 161 -2.71 -12.87 10.86
CA ILE A 161 -3.43 -13.68 11.84
C ILE A 161 -4.86 -14.06 11.41
N ALA A 162 -5.33 -13.53 10.28
CA ALA A 162 -6.67 -13.83 9.76
C ALA A 162 -6.84 -15.32 9.48
N PRO A 163 -7.98 -15.96 9.85
CA PRO A 163 -8.21 -17.39 9.64
C PRO A 163 -8.33 -17.75 8.16
N GLN A 164 -8.77 -16.81 7.33
CA GLN A 164 -8.87 -16.96 5.88
C GLN A 164 -7.70 -16.26 5.17
N LYS A 165 -6.46 -16.60 5.59
CA LYS A 165 -5.26 -15.99 5.05
C LYS A 165 -5.27 -15.93 3.52
N SER A 166 -5.11 -14.72 3.00
CA SER A 166 -4.63 -14.48 1.65
C SER A 166 -3.17 -14.05 1.76
N TRP A 167 -2.25 -14.96 1.46
CA TRP A 167 -0.82 -14.66 1.52
C TRP A 167 -0.45 -13.51 0.58
N THR A 168 -1.05 -13.46 -0.60
CA THR A 168 -0.85 -12.38 -1.58
C THR A 168 -1.26 -11.03 -0.99
N PHE A 169 -2.37 -10.97 -0.25
CA PHE A 169 -2.81 -9.75 0.42
C PHE A 169 -1.87 -9.35 1.56
N ALA A 170 -1.51 -10.30 2.44
CA ALA A 170 -0.65 -10.04 3.57
C ALA A 170 0.77 -9.60 3.15
N ILE A 171 1.37 -10.28 2.14
CA ILE A 171 2.67 -9.91 1.59
C ILE A 171 2.58 -8.57 0.83
N GLY A 172 1.49 -8.32 0.10
CA GLY A 172 1.24 -7.04 -0.54
C GLY A 172 1.26 -5.89 0.47
N LEU A 173 0.57 -6.02 1.60
CA LEU A 173 0.60 -5.02 2.68
C LEU A 173 2.00 -4.90 3.33
N LEU A 174 2.73 -6.01 3.49
CA LEU A 174 4.10 -5.98 4.01
C LEU A 174 5.04 -5.18 3.09
N LEU A 175 4.95 -5.39 1.78
CA LEU A 175 5.72 -4.61 0.82
C LEU A 175 5.28 -3.13 0.82
N PHE A 176 4.00 -2.86 1.03
CA PHE A 176 3.50 -1.49 1.17
C PHE A 176 4.14 -0.78 2.36
N VAL A 177 4.19 -1.41 3.55
CA VAL A 177 4.85 -0.78 4.70
C VAL A 177 6.34 -0.59 4.50
N LEU A 178 7.02 -1.50 3.79
CA LEU A 178 8.44 -1.32 3.47
C LEU A 178 8.67 -0.10 2.57
N CYS A 179 7.83 0.08 1.54
CA CYS A 179 7.83 1.29 0.72
C CYS A 179 7.64 2.54 1.59
N ASP A 180 6.59 2.56 2.40
CA ASP A 180 6.23 3.72 3.21
C ASP A 180 7.23 4.00 4.33
N THR A 181 7.92 2.97 4.82
CA THR A 181 9.03 3.17 5.76
C THR A 181 10.16 3.96 5.10
N VAL A 182 10.51 3.63 3.86
CA VAL A 182 11.56 4.38 3.12
C VAL A 182 11.13 5.82 2.89
N ILE A 183 9.91 6.04 2.41
CA ILE A 183 9.34 7.38 2.18
C ILE A 183 9.22 8.15 3.51
N GLY A 184 8.69 7.50 4.55
CA GLY A 184 8.52 8.10 5.87
C GLY A 184 9.83 8.51 6.52
N LEU A 185 10.87 7.68 6.42
CA LEU A 185 12.22 8.02 6.90
C LEU A 185 12.81 9.21 6.14
N SER A 186 12.59 9.28 4.82
CA SER A 186 12.99 10.45 4.02
C SER A 186 12.25 11.70 4.48
N LEU A 187 10.95 11.59 4.77
CA LEU A 187 10.15 12.72 5.26
C LEU A 187 10.56 13.12 6.68
N ILE A 188 10.82 12.17 7.58
CA ILE A 188 11.29 12.43 8.95
C ILE A 188 12.59 13.22 8.93
N ASN A 189 13.46 13.02 7.94
CA ASN A 189 14.71 13.78 7.78
C ASN A 189 14.48 15.30 7.64
N THR A 190 13.30 15.74 7.27
CA THR A 190 12.93 17.17 7.21
C THR A 190 12.62 17.75 8.60
N TYR A 191 12.20 16.93 9.56
CA TYR A 191 11.87 17.33 10.93
C TYR A 191 13.02 17.04 11.91
N LEU A 192 13.68 15.90 11.73
CA LEU A 192 14.76 15.39 12.58
C LEU A 192 15.92 14.95 11.69
N PRO A 193 16.96 15.81 11.51
CA PRO A 193 18.07 15.51 10.59
C PRO A 193 18.74 14.17 10.89
N ILE A 194 18.83 13.31 9.90
CA ILE A 194 19.47 11.99 9.98
C ILE A 194 20.94 12.15 9.58
N PRO A 195 21.90 11.73 10.42
CA PRO A 195 23.32 11.88 10.13
C PRO A 195 23.72 11.18 8.81
N GLU A 196 24.47 11.91 7.95
CA GLU A 196 25.04 11.37 6.74
C GLU A 196 25.95 10.17 7.06
N GLY A 197 25.88 9.13 6.22
CA GLY A 197 26.66 7.91 6.42
C GLY A 197 26.05 6.90 7.42
N SER A 198 25.00 7.26 8.18
CA SER A 198 24.28 6.33 9.03
C SER A 198 23.59 5.22 8.19
N PHE A 199 23.27 4.09 8.83
CA PHE A 199 22.54 3.01 8.16
C PHE A 199 21.17 3.51 7.62
N ILE A 200 20.47 4.35 8.38
CA ILE A 200 19.18 4.92 7.99
C ILE A 200 19.35 5.83 6.76
N TYR A 201 20.38 6.68 6.75
CA TYR A 201 20.69 7.53 5.60
C TYR A 201 20.92 6.71 4.32
N LYS A 202 21.71 5.63 4.42
CA LYS A 202 21.95 4.71 3.30
C LYS A 202 20.67 3.96 2.84
N LEU A 203 19.73 3.71 3.75
CA LEU A 203 18.44 3.10 3.42
C LEU A 203 17.54 4.07 2.64
N ILE A 204 17.59 5.36 2.96
CA ILE A 204 16.82 6.40 2.27
C ILE A 204 17.41 6.70 0.89
N TYR A 205 18.75 6.66 0.77
CA TYR A 205 19.49 7.01 -0.45
C TYR A 205 20.38 5.85 -0.94
N PRO A 206 19.79 4.71 -1.34
CA PRO A 206 20.56 3.50 -1.69
C PRO A 206 21.17 3.51 -3.09
N GLY A 207 21.02 4.59 -3.88
CA GLY A 207 21.48 4.66 -5.27
C GLY A 207 20.51 4.05 -6.29
N PHE A 208 19.36 3.53 -5.86
CA PHE A 208 18.24 3.08 -6.70
C PHE A 208 16.92 3.41 -5.98
N ASP A 209 15.80 3.35 -6.69
CA ASP A 209 14.51 3.74 -6.12
C ASP A 209 13.90 2.59 -5.29
N LEU A 210 14.38 2.48 -4.04
CA LEU A 210 13.98 1.41 -3.12
C LEU A 210 12.48 1.47 -2.79
N ALA A 211 11.90 2.67 -2.69
CA ALA A 211 10.48 2.82 -2.43
C ALA A 211 9.65 2.17 -3.55
N TRP A 212 9.95 2.46 -4.80
CA TRP A 212 9.27 1.87 -5.95
C TRP A 212 9.57 0.39 -6.15
N ALA A 213 10.75 -0.09 -5.72
CA ALA A 213 11.06 -1.52 -5.72
C ALA A 213 10.13 -2.33 -4.81
N PHE A 214 9.61 -1.75 -3.75
CA PHE A 214 8.60 -2.36 -2.88
C PHE A 214 7.17 -2.03 -3.32
N TYR A 215 6.93 -0.82 -3.82
CA TYR A 215 5.58 -0.34 -4.10
C TYR A 215 4.91 -1.07 -5.26
N LEU A 216 5.57 -1.24 -6.39
CA LEU A 216 5.00 -1.95 -7.53
C LEU A 216 4.58 -3.39 -7.19
N PRO A 217 5.48 -4.23 -6.64
CA PRO A 217 5.08 -5.59 -6.26
C PRO A 217 3.95 -5.59 -5.22
N SER A 218 3.92 -4.61 -4.33
CA SER A 218 2.82 -4.44 -3.37
C SER A 218 1.48 -4.28 -4.09
N GLN A 219 1.37 -3.30 -5.00
CA GLN A 219 0.12 -3.01 -5.73
C GLN A 219 -0.32 -4.20 -6.59
N ALA A 220 0.64 -4.87 -7.24
CA ALA A 220 0.38 -6.08 -8.01
C ALA A 220 -0.19 -7.22 -7.13
N LEU A 221 0.43 -7.50 -5.97
CA LEU A 221 -0.03 -8.54 -5.05
C LEU A 221 -1.40 -8.21 -4.43
N LEU A 222 -1.63 -6.95 -4.06
CA LEU A 222 -2.92 -6.51 -3.54
C LEU A 222 -4.03 -6.70 -4.58
N SER A 223 -3.74 -6.42 -5.84
CA SER A 223 -4.68 -6.58 -6.95
C SER A 223 -5.03 -8.05 -7.21
N ILE A 224 -4.03 -8.94 -7.29
CA ILE A 224 -4.28 -10.37 -7.54
C ILE A 224 -4.84 -11.09 -6.30
N SER A 225 -4.79 -10.49 -5.11
CA SER A 225 -5.34 -11.07 -3.88
C SER A 225 -6.85 -11.34 -3.92
N LEU A 226 -7.55 -10.77 -4.90
CA LEU A 226 -8.97 -10.94 -5.14
C LEU A 226 -9.30 -12.03 -6.16
N LEU A 227 -8.29 -12.65 -6.75
CA LEU A 227 -8.52 -13.75 -7.68
C LEU A 227 -9.08 -14.97 -6.95
N PRO A 228 -9.95 -15.76 -7.61
CA PRO A 228 -10.56 -16.94 -6.99
C PRO A 228 -9.52 -17.90 -6.40
N LYS A 229 -9.65 -18.28 -5.14
CA LYS A 229 -8.72 -19.18 -4.41
C LYS A 229 -8.46 -20.52 -5.13
N ARG A 230 -9.36 -20.96 -6.01
CA ARG A 230 -9.21 -22.19 -6.81
C ARG A 230 -8.08 -22.15 -7.85
N LEU A 231 -7.46 -20.98 -8.08
CA LEU A 231 -6.29 -20.82 -8.95
C LEU A 231 -4.98 -21.14 -8.23
N HIS A 232 -4.93 -21.00 -6.89
CA HIS A 232 -3.72 -21.24 -6.10
C HIS A 232 -3.32 -22.73 -6.00
N HIS A 233 -4.24 -23.68 -6.22
CA HIS A 233 -3.96 -25.13 -6.15
C HIS A 233 -3.42 -25.73 -7.45
N GLN A 234 -3.25 -24.98 -8.51
CA GLN A 234 -2.78 -25.49 -9.81
C GLN A 234 -1.37 -24.99 -10.20
N ILE A 235 -0.72 -24.20 -9.32
CA ILE A 235 0.63 -23.65 -9.56
C ILE A 235 1.69 -24.42 -8.71
N HIS A 236 1.27 -25.46 -7.96
CA HIS A 236 2.15 -26.36 -7.22
C HIS A 236 2.13 -27.77 -7.78
#